data_2ba80d4f4f78b38051306e05acae7fa9
#
_entry.id   2ba80d4f4f78b38051306e05acae7fa9
#
_cell.length_a   1.000
_cell.length_b   1.000
_cell.length_c   1.000
_cell.angle_alpha   90.00
_cell.angle_beta   90.00
_cell.angle_gamma   90.00
#
_symmetry.space_group_name_H-M   'P 1'
#
loop_
_entity.id
_entity.type
_entity.pdbx_description
1 polymer ?
#
loop_
_entity_poly.entity_id
_entity_poly.type
_entity_poly.pdbx_seq_one_letter_code
_entity_poly.pdbx_strand_id
1 'polypeptide(L)'
;IREAGSTAVEELAFTLANGIAYVQAAIDKGLDINKFGKRLSFFFNCHNHFFEEIAKFRAARRMWAKIMQDRFGATEDKAMMCRFHTQTAGSTLQAQQIDNNVVRTTLQAAASVLGGTQSLHTNSRDEALALPTENSAQLALRTQQIIAHESGISDVADPLAGSAYVETLTDELENLATALIEKIDDLGGAVSAIDQQFQQNEISSSAFDYQKSIDKGETIMVGVNKYKSNEEKVPEMQAMDQEAVNKQLTRLGEFRDPE
;
A
#
# COMPACT_ATOMS: atom_id res chain seq x y z
N ILE A 1 4.91 -4.66 3.39
CA ILE A 1 4.97 -5.59 2.24
C ILE A 1 5.40 -4.80 1.00
N ARG A 2 4.56 -3.94 0.45
CA ARG A 2 4.78 -3.24 -0.82
C ARG A 2 6.00 -2.32 -0.81
N GLU A 3 6.19 -1.53 0.24
CA GLU A 3 7.34 -0.64 0.44
C GLU A 3 8.68 -1.39 0.55
N ALA A 4 8.64 -2.68 0.87
CA ALA A 4 9.82 -3.53 0.89
C ALA A 4 10.21 -4.09 -0.50
N GLY A 5 9.42 -3.78 -1.55
CA GLY A 5 9.71 -4.13 -2.94
C GLY A 5 8.88 -5.26 -3.53
N SER A 6 7.78 -5.68 -2.88
CA SER A 6 6.89 -6.69 -3.43
C SER A 6 6.13 -6.19 -4.67
N THR A 7 5.68 -7.12 -5.51
CA THR A 7 4.77 -6.85 -6.62
C THR A 7 3.34 -6.57 -6.13
N ALA A 8 2.44 -6.14 -7.01
CA ALA A 8 1.02 -5.96 -6.71
C ALA A 8 0.35 -7.30 -6.33
N VAL A 9 0.74 -8.38 -6.98
CA VAL A 9 0.26 -9.76 -6.70
C VAL A 9 0.68 -10.21 -5.31
N GLU A 10 1.96 -10.04 -4.96
CA GLU A 10 2.50 -10.43 -3.66
C GLU A 10 1.90 -9.59 -2.52
N GLU A 11 1.73 -8.28 -2.72
CA GLU A 11 1.04 -7.43 -1.73
C GLU A 11 -0.37 -7.94 -1.47
N LEU A 12 -1.13 -8.21 -2.53
CA LEU A 12 -2.50 -8.71 -2.45
C LEU A 12 -2.54 -10.06 -1.71
N ALA A 13 -1.74 -11.03 -2.17
CA ALA A 13 -1.71 -12.37 -1.62
C ALA A 13 -1.27 -12.39 -0.14
N PHE A 14 -0.17 -11.74 0.19
CA PHE A 14 0.38 -11.75 1.55
C PHE A 14 -0.51 -10.99 2.54
N THR A 15 -1.14 -9.90 2.09
CA THR A 15 -2.09 -9.14 2.92
C THR A 15 -3.33 -9.99 3.23
N LEU A 16 -3.90 -10.66 2.22
CA LEU A 16 -5.08 -11.51 2.43
C LEU A 16 -4.73 -12.80 3.20
N ALA A 17 -3.57 -13.40 2.96
CA ALA A 17 -3.10 -14.56 3.75
C ALA A 17 -2.93 -14.22 5.24
N ASN A 18 -2.40 -13.03 5.56
CA ASN A 18 -2.36 -12.55 6.94
C ASN A 18 -3.77 -12.35 7.52
N GLY A 19 -4.69 -11.79 6.72
CA GLY A 19 -6.10 -11.64 7.09
C GLY A 19 -6.75 -13.00 7.40
N ILE A 20 -6.48 -14.02 6.59
CA ILE A 20 -6.94 -15.40 6.81
C ILE A 20 -6.43 -15.93 8.15
N ALA A 21 -5.15 -15.74 8.46
CA ALA A 21 -4.57 -16.20 9.73
C ALA A 21 -5.22 -15.52 10.96
N TYR A 22 -5.49 -14.21 10.86
CA TYR A 22 -6.18 -13.48 11.94
C TYR A 22 -7.63 -13.94 12.12
N VAL A 23 -8.35 -14.16 11.03
CA VAL A 23 -9.73 -14.66 11.08
C VAL A 23 -9.77 -16.06 11.70
N GLN A 24 -8.90 -16.95 11.25
CA GLN A 24 -8.82 -18.31 11.82
C GLN A 24 -8.53 -18.28 13.32
N ALA A 25 -7.54 -17.52 13.76
CA ALA A 25 -7.21 -17.39 15.18
C ALA A 25 -8.38 -16.84 16.03
N ALA A 26 -9.18 -15.93 15.48
CA ALA A 26 -10.37 -15.41 16.15
C ALA A 26 -11.49 -16.46 16.26
N ILE A 27 -11.71 -17.23 15.20
CA ILE A 27 -12.68 -18.34 15.18
C ILE A 27 -12.27 -19.43 16.17
N ASP A 28 -10.99 -19.80 16.23
CA ASP A 28 -10.45 -20.79 17.16
C ASP A 28 -10.64 -20.38 18.64
N LYS A 29 -10.78 -19.08 18.89
CA LYS A 29 -11.15 -18.53 20.21
C LYS A 29 -12.66 -18.42 20.44
N GLY A 30 -13.48 -18.95 19.53
CA GLY A 30 -14.94 -18.97 19.65
C GLY A 30 -15.64 -17.66 19.28
N LEU A 31 -14.97 -16.74 18.57
CA LEU A 31 -15.59 -15.51 18.12
C LEU A 31 -16.45 -15.74 16.89
N ASP A 32 -17.59 -15.05 16.83
CA ASP A 32 -18.54 -15.09 15.71
C ASP A 32 -18.04 -14.24 14.56
N ILE A 33 -17.83 -14.87 13.39
CA ILE A 33 -17.33 -14.23 12.17
C ILE A 33 -18.21 -13.06 11.73
N ASN A 34 -19.52 -13.17 11.86
CA ASN A 34 -20.46 -12.11 11.48
C ASN A 34 -20.41 -10.89 12.43
N LYS A 35 -19.85 -11.06 13.63
CA LYS A 35 -19.65 -9.96 14.59
C LYS A 35 -18.31 -9.28 14.40
N PHE A 36 -17.20 -10.03 14.49
CA PHE A 36 -15.87 -9.41 14.40
C PHE A 36 -15.46 -9.06 12.97
N GLY A 37 -15.90 -9.83 11.95
CA GLY A 37 -15.58 -9.58 10.54
C GLY A 37 -15.92 -8.15 10.08
N LYS A 38 -16.98 -7.57 10.62
CA LYS A 38 -17.38 -6.18 10.37
C LYS A 38 -16.34 -5.13 10.81
N ARG A 39 -15.38 -5.51 11.65
CA ARG A 39 -14.37 -4.62 12.21
C ARG A 39 -12.99 -4.77 11.56
N LEU A 40 -12.84 -5.76 10.67
CA LEU A 40 -11.60 -5.96 9.95
C LEU A 40 -11.40 -4.83 8.94
N SER A 41 -10.16 -4.40 8.83
CA SER A 41 -9.72 -3.43 7.83
C SER A 41 -8.30 -3.76 7.40
N PHE A 42 -7.96 -3.30 6.20
CA PHE A 42 -6.68 -3.57 5.57
C PHE A 42 -5.94 -2.28 5.28
N PHE A 43 -4.68 -2.43 4.97
CA PHE A 43 -3.82 -1.37 4.48
C PHE A 43 -3.19 -1.84 3.18
N PHE A 44 -3.34 -1.04 2.12
CA PHE A 44 -2.67 -1.24 0.85
C PHE A 44 -1.86 -0.03 0.45
N ASN A 45 -0.79 -0.28 -0.28
CA ASN A 45 0.00 0.75 -0.91
C ASN A 45 -0.51 1.01 -2.34
N CYS A 46 -0.22 2.16 -2.94
CA CYS A 46 -0.54 2.45 -4.33
C CYS A 46 0.69 2.95 -5.07
N HIS A 47 1.15 2.21 -6.08
CA HIS A 47 2.31 2.50 -6.91
C HIS A 47 1.96 3.26 -8.20
N ASN A 48 2.93 3.37 -9.11
CA ASN A 48 2.83 4.17 -10.34
C ASN A 48 2.06 3.48 -11.48
N HIS A 49 1.83 2.16 -11.39
CA HIS A 49 1.16 1.40 -12.45
C HIS A 49 -0.36 1.57 -12.34
N PHE A 50 -0.86 2.67 -12.89
CA PHE A 50 -2.19 3.23 -12.65
C PHE A 50 -3.34 2.21 -12.73
N PHE A 51 -3.46 1.49 -13.84
CA PHE A 51 -4.55 0.51 -14.01
C PHE A 51 -4.34 -0.77 -13.22
N GLU A 52 -3.11 -1.19 -13.00
CA GLU A 52 -2.78 -2.33 -12.14
C GLU A 52 -3.21 -2.09 -10.70
N GLU A 53 -2.96 -0.89 -10.17
CA GLU A 53 -3.35 -0.54 -8.81
C GLU A 53 -4.88 -0.50 -8.65
N ILE A 54 -5.61 0.06 -9.63
CA ILE A 54 -7.07 0.03 -9.64
C ILE A 54 -7.59 -1.42 -9.67
N ALA A 55 -7.05 -2.24 -10.55
CA ALA A 55 -7.41 -3.65 -10.67
C ALA A 55 -7.08 -4.45 -9.40
N LYS A 56 -5.95 -4.17 -8.74
CA LYS A 56 -5.58 -4.77 -7.46
C LYS A 56 -6.62 -4.49 -6.37
N PHE A 57 -7.09 -3.27 -6.22
CA PHE A 57 -8.11 -2.94 -5.23
C PHE A 57 -9.47 -3.58 -5.55
N ARG A 58 -9.82 -3.73 -6.82
CA ARG A 58 -11.01 -4.47 -7.25
C ARG A 58 -10.87 -5.96 -6.94
N ALA A 59 -9.72 -6.56 -7.27
CA ALA A 59 -9.40 -7.96 -6.94
C ALA A 59 -9.42 -8.20 -5.42
N ALA A 60 -8.84 -7.31 -4.63
CA ALA A 60 -8.82 -7.39 -3.17
C ALA A 60 -10.23 -7.53 -2.57
N ARG A 61 -11.17 -6.67 -3.02
CA ARG A 61 -12.56 -6.73 -2.53
C ARG A 61 -13.25 -8.03 -2.93
N ARG A 62 -13.09 -8.46 -4.18
CA ARG A 62 -13.71 -9.68 -4.69
C ARG A 62 -13.16 -10.94 -4.01
N MET A 63 -11.84 -11.03 -3.88
CA MET A 63 -11.16 -12.14 -3.22
C MET A 63 -11.53 -12.23 -1.73
N TRP A 64 -11.49 -11.09 -1.02
CA TRP A 64 -11.81 -11.10 0.40
C TRP A 64 -13.25 -11.52 0.68
N ALA A 65 -14.19 -11.05 -0.13
CA ALA A 65 -15.59 -11.46 0.00
C ALA A 65 -15.74 -12.97 -0.19
N LYS A 66 -15.12 -13.57 -1.21
CA LYS A 66 -15.12 -15.02 -1.43
C LYS A 66 -14.46 -15.77 -0.27
N ILE A 67 -13.28 -15.32 0.19
CA ILE A 67 -12.58 -15.95 1.33
C ILE A 67 -13.47 -15.96 2.57
N MET A 68 -14.10 -14.84 2.91
CA MET A 68 -14.97 -14.77 4.10
C MET A 68 -16.20 -15.64 3.97
N GLN A 69 -16.80 -15.72 2.79
CA GLN A 69 -17.99 -16.55 2.53
C GLN A 69 -17.63 -18.04 2.45
N ASP A 70 -16.69 -18.40 1.58
CA ASP A 70 -16.46 -19.80 1.19
C ASP A 70 -15.58 -20.54 2.20
N ARG A 71 -14.59 -19.85 2.80
CA ARG A 71 -13.65 -20.45 3.75
C ARG A 71 -14.14 -20.36 5.19
N PHE A 72 -14.83 -19.26 5.57
CA PHE A 72 -15.19 -18.99 6.95
C PHE A 72 -16.69 -18.95 7.21
N GLY A 73 -17.52 -19.11 6.19
CA GLY A 73 -18.98 -19.20 6.33
C GLY A 73 -19.64 -17.89 6.76
N ALA A 74 -19.03 -16.72 6.46
CA ALA A 74 -19.69 -15.43 6.72
C ALA A 74 -20.95 -15.30 5.88
N THR A 75 -22.02 -14.81 6.50
CA THR A 75 -23.35 -14.66 5.85
C THR A 75 -23.81 -13.21 5.78
N GLU A 76 -23.17 -12.31 6.50
CA GLU A 76 -23.53 -10.90 6.50
C GLU A 76 -22.61 -10.10 5.59
N ASP A 77 -23.15 -9.33 4.65
CA ASP A 77 -22.42 -8.50 3.67
C ASP A 77 -21.32 -7.65 4.35
N LYS A 78 -21.65 -7.03 5.49
CA LYS A 78 -20.70 -6.18 6.21
C LYS A 78 -19.48 -6.94 6.76
N ALA A 79 -19.63 -8.25 7.03
CA ALA A 79 -18.51 -9.09 7.46
C ALA A 79 -17.58 -9.49 6.30
N MET A 80 -18.11 -9.49 5.08
CA MET A 80 -17.38 -9.84 3.85
C MET A 80 -16.73 -8.63 3.16
N MET A 81 -17.01 -7.40 3.62
CA MET A 81 -16.45 -6.18 3.04
C MET A 81 -14.95 -6.07 3.30
N CYS A 82 -14.16 -5.91 2.24
CA CYS A 82 -12.76 -5.50 2.31
C CYS A 82 -12.69 -3.96 2.43
N ARG A 83 -12.63 -3.46 3.65
CA ARG A 83 -12.38 -2.03 3.91
C ARG A 83 -10.90 -1.80 4.06
N PHE A 84 -10.38 -0.77 3.41
CA PHE A 84 -8.94 -0.52 3.45
C PHE A 84 -8.59 0.95 3.41
N HIS A 85 -7.48 1.25 4.03
CA HIS A 85 -6.74 2.49 3.86
C HIS A 85 -5.72 2.31 2.74
N THR A 86 -5.48 3.35 1.96
CA THR A 86 -4.41 3.36 0.97
C THR A 86 -3.41 4.48 1.29
N GLN A 87 -2.13 4.14 1.21
CA GLN A 87 -1.04 5.10 1.17
C GLN A 87 -0.42 5.10 -0.22
N THR A 88 -0.16 6.28 -0.78
CA THR A 88 0.69 6.40 -1.96
C THR A 88 2.09 5.87 -1.66
N ALA A 89 2.79 5.35 -2.66
CA ALA A 89 4.04 4.60 -2.43
C ALA A 89 5.24 5.51 -2.23
N GLY A 90 5.75 5.59 -1.00
CA GLY A 90 6.98 6.30 -0.67
C GLY A 90 8.20 5.77 -1.41
N SER A 91 8.31 4.43 -1.55
CA SER A 91 9.39 3.76 -2.28
C SER A 91 9.50 4.14 -3.77
N THR A 92 8.46 4.72 -4.35
CA THR A 92 8.47 5.22 -5.74
C THR A 92 8.97 6.65 -5.88
N LEU A 93 9.06 7.38 -4.77
CA LEU A 93 9.46 8.78 -4.76
C LEU A 93 10.98 8.90 -4.78
N GLN A 94 11.48 9.93 -5.47
CA GLN A 94 12.89 10.07 -5.77
C GLN A 94 13.45 11.35 -5.14
N ALA A 95 14.72 11.28 -4.73
CA ALA A 95 15.45 12.44 -4.22
C ALA A 95 15.78 13.45 -5.34
N GLN A 96 15.93 12.97 -6.58
CA GLN A 96 16.18 13.78 -7.76
C GLN A 96 14.89 14.42 -8.27
N GLN A 97 14.95 15.70 -8.61
CA GLN A 97 13.83 16.45 -9.19
C GLN A 97 12.55 16.28 -8.35
N ILE A 98 12.62 16.59 -7.07
CA ILE A 98 11.59 16.27 -6.06
C ILE A 98 10.17 16.74 -6.44
N ASP A 99 10.05 17.79 -7.25
CA ASP A 99 8.75 18.30 -7.68
C ASP A 99 8.01 17.30 -8.59
N ASN A 100 8.72 16.37 -9.26
CA ASN A 100 8.11 15.28 -10.00
C ASN A 100 7.35 14.31 -9.06
N ASN A 101 7.70 14.26 -7.78
CA ASN A 101 7.02 13.43 -6.79
C ASN A 101 5.57 13.86 -6.56
N VAL A 102 5.26 15.16 -6.73
CA VAL A 102 3.87 15.65 -6.66
C VAL A 102 3.03 14.99 -7.76
N VAL A 103 3.57 14.88 -8.97
CA VAL A 103 2.88 14.23 -10.10
C VAL A 103 2.71 12.73 -9.84
N ARG A 104 3.76 12.05 -9.35
CA ARG A 104 3.68 10.62 -8.99
C ARG A 104 2.60 10.38 -7.95
N THR A 105 2.64 11.12 -6.85
CA THR A 105 1.66 11.04 -5.76
C THR A 105 0.24 11.34 -6.24
N THR A 106 0.06 12.32 -7.14
CA THR A 106 -1.27 12.67 -7.70
C THR A 106 -1.85 11.50 -8.50
N LEU A 107 -1.05 10.85 -9.35
CA LEU A 107 -1.50 9.69 -10.15
C LEU A 107 -1.83 8.50 -9.25
N GLN A 108 -1.01 8.22 -8.24
CA GLN A 108 -1.26 7.16 -7.25
C GLN A 108 -2.52 7.44 -6.43
N ALA A 109 -2.72 8.69 -5.99
CA ALA A 109 -3.91 9.09 -5.26
C ALA A 109 -5.18 8.96 -6.12
N ALA A 110 -5.13 9.37 -7.39
CA ALA A 110 -6.23 9.19 -8.34
C ALA A 110 -6.55 7.71 -8.56
N ALA A 111 -5.54 6.85 -8.74
CA ALA A 111 -5.72 5.40 -8.84
C ALA A 111 -6.36 4.81 -7.57
N SER A 112 -5.97 5.29 -6.39
CA SER A 112 -6.54 4.85 -5.11
C SER A 112 -8.04 5.19 -4.99
N VAL A 113 -8.42 6.40 -5.40
CA VAL A 113 -9.83 6.85 -5.38
C VAL A 113 -10.66 6.07 -6.39
N LEU A 114 -10.19 5.95 -7.64
CA LEU A 114 -10.84 5.13 -8.67
C LEU A 114 -10.89 3.64 -8.29
N GLY A 115 -9.91 3.17 -7.54
CA GLY A 115 -9.87 1.82 -6.97
C GLY A 115 -10.79 1.62 -5.76
N GLY A 116 -11.42 2.67 -5.23
CA GLY A 116 -12.44 2.60 -4.19
C GLY A 116 -11.90 2.48 -2.76
N THR A 117 -10.79 3.14 -2.45
CA THR A 117 -10.26 3.24 -1.08
C THR A 117 -11.23 3.99 -0.14
N GLN A 118 -11.29 3.60 1.15
CA GLN A 118 -12.13 4.28 2.15
C GLN A 118 -11.41 5.45 2.82
N SER A 119 -10.09 5.41 2.89
CA SER A 119 -9.27 6.52 3.37
C SER A 119 -7.94 6.53 2.63
N LEU A 120 -7.31 7.70 2.53
CA LEU A 120 -6.15 7.92 1.72
C LEU A 120 -5.11 8.77 2.46
N HIS A 121 -3.85 8.34 2.38
CA HIS A 121 -2.69 9.15 2.70
C HIS A 121 -1.89 9.44 1.42
N THR A 122 -1.49 10.69 1.25
CA THR A 122 -0.60 11.14 0.18
C THR A 122 0.75 11.52 0.75
N ASN A 123 1.82 10.91 0.25
CA ASN A 123 3.17 11.24 0.65
C ASN A 123 3.55 12.64 0.16
N SER A 124 4.40 13.32 0.91
CA SER A 124 4.92 14.62 0.54
C SER A 124 6.03 14.51 -0.52
N ARG A 125 6.30 15.60 -1.22
CA ARG A 125 7.29 15.62 -2.30
C ARG A 125 8.72 15.35 -1.83
N ASP A 126 9.01 15.64 -0.56
CA ASP A 126 10.31 15.49 0.10
C ASP A 126 10.49 14.16 0.86
N GLU A 127 9.54 13.24 0.72
CA GLU A 127 9.51 11.90 1.37
C GLU A 127 10.82 11.12 1.22
N ALA A 128 11.46 11.21 0.04
CA ALA A 128 12.72 10.51 -0.22
C ALA A 128 13.95 11.16 0.45
N LEU A 129 13.79 12.32 1.07
CA LEU A 129 14.88 13.10 1.65
C LEU A 129 14.80 13.21 3.17
N ALA A 130 13.64 13.54 3.71
CA ALA A 130 13.45 13.83 5.13
C ALA A 130 11.97 13.82 5.53
N LEU A 131 11.68 14.14 6.79
CA LEU A 131 10.34 14.46 7.25
C LEU A 131 9.81 15.67 6.46
N PRO A 132 8.49 15.74 6.19
CA PRO A 132 7.92 16.80 5.39
C PRO A 132 8.04 18.16 6.05
N THR A 133 8.40 19.15 5.26
CA THR A 133 8.21 20.56 5.66
C THR A 133 6.72 20.89 5.72
N GLU A 134 6.34 21.97 6.41
CA GLU A 134 4.94 22.41 6.47
C GLU A 134 4.34 22.63 5.07
N ASN A 135 5.09 23.26 4.18
CA ASN A 135 4.69 23.49 2.79
C ASN A 135 4.47 22.18 2.03
N SER A 136 5.37 21.20 2.21
CA SER A 136 5.27 19.90 1.55
C SER A 136 4.08 19.08 2.07
N ALA A 137 3.85 19.11 3.39
CA ALA A 137 2.68 18.47 4.00
C ALA A 137 1.36 19.13 3.54
N GLN A 138 1.32 20.46 3.46
CA GLN A 138 0.16 21.18 2.94
C GLN A 138 -0.11 20.81 1.47
N LEU A 139 0.91 20.74 0.63
CA LEU A 139 0.77 20.36 -0.78
C LEU A 139 0.24 18.93 -0.93
N ALA A 140 0.73 18.00 -0.13
CA ALA A 140 0.24 16.62 -0.10
C ALA A 140 -1.26 16.56 0.27
N LEU A 141 -1.68 17.33 1.27
CA LEU A 141 -3.10 17.44 1.63
C LEU A 141 -3.93 18.11 0.51
N ARG A 142 -3.42 19.17 -0.12
CA ARG A 142 -4.10 19.84 -1.24
C ARG A 142 -4.29 18.91 -2.44
N THR A 143 -3.35 18.00 -2.70
CA THR A 143 -3.50 16.97 -3.72
C THR A 143 -4.78 16.15 -3.55
N GLN A 144 -5.06 15.68 -2.32
CA GLN A 144 -6.32 14.98 -2.02
C GLN A 144 -7.56 15.86 -2.22
N GLN A 145 -7.48 17.12 -1.77
CA GLN A 145 -8.60 18.05 -1.85
C GLN A 145 -8.92 18.44 -3.29
N ILE A 146 -7.92 18.61 -4.15
CA ILE A 146 -8.12 18.84 -5.60
C ILE A 146 -8.81 17.64 -6.24
N ILE A 147 -8.36 16.41 -5.93
CA ILE A 147 -9.02 15.19 -6.43
C ILE A 147 -10.47 15.13 -5.96
N ALA A 148 -10.74 15.46 -4.70
CA ALA A 148 -12.08 15.37 -4.13
C ALA A 148 -13.06 16.44 -4.63
N HIS A 149 -12.58 17.66 -4.93
CA HIS A 149 -13.46 18.81 -5.16
C HIS A 149 -13.42 19.38 -6.58
N GLU A 150 -12.35 19.11 -7.35
CA GLU A 150 -12.15 19.75 -8.66
C GLU A 150 -12.15 18.75 -9.83
N SER A 151 -11.89 17.45 -9.55
CA SER A 151 -11.65 16.46 -10.61
C SER A 151 -12.89 15.69 -11.07
N GLY A 152 -13.93 15.62 -10.23
CA GLY A 152 -15.09 14.75 -10.45
C GLY A 152 -14.82 13.24 -10.29
N ILE A 153 -13.56 12.84 -10.00
CA ILE A 153 -13.19 11.41 -9.86
C ILE A 153 -13.98 10.72 -8.73
N SER A 154 -14.30 11.45 -7.66
CA SER A 154 -15.00 10.92 -6.49
C SER A 154 -16.52 10.85 -6.64
N ASP A 155 -17.09 11.38 -7.75
CA ASP A 155 -18.54 11.49 -7.92
C ASP A 155 -19.20 10.18 -8.34
N VAL A 156 -18.40 9.22 -8.83
CA VAL A 156 -18.89 7.96 -9.40
C VAL A 156 -18.13 6.77 -8.78
N ALA A 157 -18.88 5.75 -8.35
CA ALA A 157 -18.30 4.50 -7.87
C ALA A 157 -17.91 3.61 -9.05
N ASP A 158 -16.66 3.08 -9.02
CA ASP A 158 -16.11 2.14 -10.00
C ASP A 158 -16.34 2.55 -11.49
N PRO A 159 -15.92 3.75 -11.89
CA PRO A 159 -16.23 4.27 -13.23
C PRO A 159 -15.55 3.49 -14.37
N LEU A 160 -14.60 2.61 -14.04
CA LEU A 160 -13.88 1.76 -14.99
C LEU A 160 -14.48 0.35 -15.12
N ALA A 161 -15.58 0.06 -14.40
CA ALA A 161 -16.31 -1.19 -14.53
C ALA A 161 -16.74 -1.41 -15.98
N GLY A 162 -16.56 -2.64 -16.48
CA GLY A 162 -16.86 -3.01 -17.88
C GLY A 162 -15.76 -2.64 -18.88
N SER A 163 -14.68 -1.98 -18.46
CA SER A 163 -13.48 -1.85 -19.31
C SER A 163 -12.84 -3.23 -19.50
N ALA A 164 -12.81 -3.75 -20.73
CA ALA A 164 -12.22 -5.06 -21.01
C ALA A 164 -10.79 -5.18 -20.44
N TYR A 165 -9.99 -4.15 -20.56
CA TYR A 165 -8.62 -4.14 -20.03
C TYR A 165 -8.58 -4.25 -18.51
N VAL A 166 -9.38 -3.44 -17.78
CA VAL A 166 -9.39 -3.44 -16.32
C VAL A 166 -10.00 -4.73 -15.76
N GLU A 167 -11.04 -5.26 -16.40
CA GLU A 167 -11.64 -6.54 -15.99
C GLU A 167 -10.64 -7.68 -16.15
N THR A 168 -9.98 -7.80 -17.33
CA THR A 168 -8.95 -8.84 -17.56
C THR A 168 -7.82 -8.73 -16.54
N LEU A 169 -7.31 -7.52 -16.29
CA LEU A 169 -6.23 -7.31 -15.34
C LEU A 169 -6.66 -7.65 -13.90
N THR A 170 -7.92 -7.35 -13.55
CA THR A 170 -8.50 -7.75 -12.25
C THR A 170 -8.56 -9.27 -12.10
N ASP A 171 -8.97 -9.99 -13.15
CA ASP A 171 -9.04 -11.45 -13.15
C ASP A 171 -7.64 -12.09 -13.09
N GLU A 172 -6.68 -11.55 -13.81
CA GLU A 172 -5.29 -12.01 -13.75
C GLU A 172 -4.66 -11.84 -12.37
N LEU A 173 -4.84 -10.66 -11.75
CA LEU A 173 -4.36 -10.41 -10.39
C LEU A 173 -5.01 -11.33 -9.35
N GLU A 174 -6.33 -11.58 -9.47
CA GLU A 174 -7.04 -12.53 -8.61
C GLU A 174 -6.46 -13.95 -8.77
N ASN A 175 -6.28 -14.42 -9.99
CA ASN A 175 -5.77 -15.76 -10.27
C ASN A 175 -4.34 -15.95 -9.71
N LEU A 176 -3.45 -15.01 -10.00
CA LEU A 176 -2.06 -15.07 -9.52
C LEU A 176 -1.97 -14.98 -7.99
N ALA A 177 -2.73 -14.08 -7.37
CA ALA A 177 -2.75 -13.95 -5.92
C ALA A 177 -3.37 -15.19 -5.24
N THR A 178 -4.41 -15.78 -5.83
CA THR A 178 -5.01 -17.02 -5.31
C THR A 178 -3.98 -18.16 -5.33
N ALA A 179 -3.27 -18.37 -6.45
CA ALA A 179 -2.23 -19.39 -6.54
C ALA A 179 -1.10 -19.17 -5.51
N LEU A 180 -0.79 -17.92 -5.18
CA LEU A 180 0.21 -17.60 -4.16
C LEU A 180 -0.32 -17.85 -2.73
N ILE A 181 -1.61 -17.60 -2.48
CA ILE A 181 -2.26 -17.95 -1.21
C ILE A 181 -2.30 -19.48 -1.03
N GLU A 182 -2.60 -20.24 -2.08
CA GLU A 182 -2.57 -21.69 -2.05
C GLU A 182 -1.19 -22.24 -1.66
N LYS A 183 -0.11 -21.68 -2.22
CA LYS A 183 1.26 -22.03 -1.80
C LYS A 183 1.52 -21.74 -0.32
N ILE A 184 1.02 -20.62 0.19
CA ILE A 184 1.13 -20.28 1.61
C ILE A 184 0.33 -21.25 2.47
N ASP A 185 -0.85 -21.66 2.04
CA ASP A 185 -1.67 -22.68 2.73
C ASP A 185 -0.94 -24.04 2.77
N ASP A 186 -0.31 -24.47 1.67
CA ASP A 186 0.51 -25.70 1.60
C ASP A 186 1.71 -25.67 2.54
N LEU A 187 2.26 -24.48 2.83
CA LEU A 187 3.32 -24.27 3.82
C LEU A 187 2.82 -24.25 5.27
N GLY A 188 1.52 -24.44 5.50
CA GLY A 188 0.89 -24.43 6.82
C GLY A 188 0.32 -23.07 7.24
N GLY A 189 0.06 -22.18 6.27
CA GLY A 189 -0.52 -20.86 6.47
C GLY A 189 0.51 -19.75 6.65
N ALA A 190 0.01 -18.52 6.77
CA ALA A 190 0.86 -17.33 6.72
C ALA A 190 1.97 -17.30 7.78
N VAL A 191 1.68 -17.69 9.02
CA VAL A 191 2.67 -17.70 10.12
C VAL A 191 3.79 -18.69 9.83
N SER A 192 3.44 -19.93 9.46
CA SER A 192 4.41 -20.98 9.13
C SER A 192 5.27 -20.59 7.90
N ALA A 193 4.65 -20.00 6.88
CA ALA A 193 5.37 -19.51 5.70
C ALA A 193 6.35 -18.36 6.03
N ILE A 194 5.99 -17.47 6.98
CA ILE A 194 6.89 -16.41 7.49
C ILE A 194 8.08 -17.04 8.24
N ASP A 195 7.84 -18.02 9.09
CA ASP A 195 8.91 -18.73 9.84
C ASP A 195 9.87 -19.45 8.87
N GLN A 196 9.36 -19.95 7.75
CA GLN A 196 10.16 -20.53 6.65
C GLN A 196 10.78 -19.48 5.71
N GLN A 197 10.64 -18.20 5.98
CA GLN A 197 11.17 -17.08 5.19
C GLN A 197 10.60 -16.99 3.76
N PHE A 198 9.46 -17.62 3.49
CA PHE A 198 8.88 -17.66 2.14
C PHE A 198 8.56 -16.25 1.62
N GLN A 199 7.72 -15.49 2.36
CA GLN A 199 7.33 -14.13 1.94
C GLN A 199 8.54 -13.20 1.85
N GLN A 200 9.49 -13.30 2.76
CA GLN A 200 10.69 -12.47 2.77
C GLN A 200 11.55 -12.73 1.53
N ASN A 201 11.71 -13.98 1.13
CA ASN A 201 12.49 -14.37 -0.05
C ASN A 201 11.82 -13.90 -1.35
N GLU A 202 10.50 -14.08 -1.50
CA GLU A 202 9.74 -13.59 -2.65
C GLU A 202 9.88 -12.06 -2.79
N ILE A 203 9.65 -11.31 -1.70
CA ILE A 203 9.80 -9.86 -1.69
C ILE A 203 11.22 -9.43 -2.06
N SER A 204 12.24 -10.08 -1.51
CA SER A 204 13.64 -9.76 -1.79
C SER A 204 14.00 -10.04 -3.25
N SER A 205 13.50 -11.13 -3.83
CA SER A 205 13.69 -11.46 -5.24
C SER A 205 13.04 -10.43 -6.15
N SER A 206 11.79 -10.06 -5.87
CA SER A 206 11.05 -9.05 -6.64
C SER A 206 11.71 -7.68 -6.56
N ALA A 207 12.18 -7.27 -5.38
CA ALA A 207 12.90 -6.02 -5.18
C ALA A 207 14.22 -5.98 -5.97
N PHE A 208 14.96 -7.09 -5.96
CA PHE A 208 16.20 -7.23 -6.73
C PHE A 208 15.97 -7.15 -8.24
N ASP A 209 14.96 -7.85 -8.76
CA ASP A 209 14.64 -7.85 -10.18
C ASP A 209 14.15 -6.45 -10.63
N TYR A 210 13.37 -5.76 -9.81
CA TYR A 210 12.96 -4.38 -10.07
C TYR A 210 14.17 -3.44 -10.13
N GLN A 211 15.08 -3.49 -9.15
CA GLN A 211 16.29 -2.66 -9.16
C GLN A 211 17.16 -2.95 -10.38
N LYS A 212 17.33 -4.22 -10.71
CA LYS A 212 18.08 -4.64 -11.90
C LYS A 212 17.47 -4.11 -13.21
N SER A 213 16.14 -4.04 -13.30
CA SER A 213 15.46 -3.46 -14.47
C SER A 213 15.71 -1.95 -14.60
N ILE A 214 15.79 -1.22 -13.47
CA ILE A 214 16.16 0.20 -13.44
C ILE A 214 17.61 0.39 -13.88
N ASP A 215 18.54 -0.41 -13.36
CA ASP A 215 19.97 -0.33 -13.68
C ASP A 215 20.24 -0.58 -15.16
N LYS A 216 19.49 -1.50 -15.77
CA LYS A 216 19.56 -1.79 -17.22
C LYS A 216 18.83 -0.76 -18.08
N GLY A 217 18.04 0.14 -17.51
CA GLY A 217 17.21 1.10 -18.23
C GLY A 217 15.96 0.48 -18.90
N GLU A 218 15.59 -0.76 -18.53
CA GLU A 218 14.35 -1.42 -18.95
C GLU A 218 13.15 -0.72 -18.27
N THR A 219 13.29 -0.39 -16.99
CA THR A 219 12.35 0.46 -16.26
C THR A 219 12.88 1.89 -16.20
N ILE A 220 12.09 2.84 -16.72
CA ILE A 220 12.47 4.26 -16.72
C ILE A 220 11.99 4.93 -15.45
N MET A 221 12.93 5.55 -14.74
CA MET A 221 12.67 6.44 -13.61
C MET A 221 13.07 7.86 -14.00
N VAL A 222 12.08 8.71 -14.24
CA VAL A 222 12.27 10.10 -14.66
C VAL A 222 13.08 10.88 -13.63
N GLY A 223 14.13 11.56 -14.08
CA GLY A 223 15.07 12.28 -13.23
C GLY A 223 16.21 11.43 -12.69
N VAL A 224 16.08 10.09 -12.66
CA VAL A 224 17.07 9.16 -12.10
C VAL A 224 17.91 8.48 -13.19
N ASN A 225 17.30 7.67 -14.05
CA ASN A 225 18.02 6.99 -15.13
C ASN A 225 17.74 7.60 -16.52
N LYS A 226 16.70 8.42 -16.65
CA LYS A 226 16.35 9.16 -17.87
C LYS A 226 15.89 10.58 -17.54
N TYR A 227 16.12 11.52 -18.44
CA TYR A 227 15.77 12.95 -18.29
C TYR A 227 16.43 13.61 -17.07
N LYS A 228 17.70 13.29 -16.83
CA LYS A 228 18.51 13.83 -15.73
C LYS A 228 18.73 15.33 -15.89
N SER A 229 18.81 16.05 -14.77
CA SER A 229 19.27 17.45 -14.72
C SER A 229 20.69 17.51 -14.18
N ASN A 230 21.50 18.44 -14.70
CA ASN A 230 22.85 18.69 -14.19
C ASN A 230 22.87 19.67 -13.01
N GLU A 231 21.75 20.40 -12.80
CA GLU A 231 21.63 21.38 -11.73
C GLU A 231 20.41 21.01 -10.86
N GLU A 232 20.65 20.35 -9.73
CA GLU A 232 19.61 20.10 -8.74
C GLU A 232 19.84 21.04 -7.54
N LYS A 233 18.84 21.86 -7.25
CA LYS A 233 18.83 22.62 -6.01
C LYS A 233 18.46 21.70 -4.87
N VAL A 234 19.28 21.64 -3.83
CA VAL A 234 18.92 20.95 -2.59
C VAL A 234 17.74 21.71 -1.97
N PRO A 235 16.59 21.08 -1.79
CA PRO A 235 15.45 21.74 -1.19
C PRO A 235 15.70 22.01 0.30
N GLU A 236 14.95 22.95 0.85
CA GLU A 236 14.89 23.13 2.30
C GLU A 236 14.32 21.84 2.93
N MET A 237 15.03 21.30 3.91
CA MET A 237 14.62 20.09 4.64
C MET A 237 14.30 20.46 6.08
N GLN A 238 13.34 19.74 6.67
CA GLN A 238 13.05 19.88 8.08
C GLN A 238 14.21 19.29 8.90
N ALA A 239 14.83 20.15 9.71
CA ALA A 239 15.83 19.70 10.68
C ALA A 239 15.15 19.04 11.89
N MET A 240 15.82 18.02 12.46
CA MET A 240 15.36 17.40 13.70
C MET A 240 15.56 18.38 14.86
N ASP A 241 14.50 18.61 15.63
CA ASP A 241 14.58 19.42 16.88
C ASP A 241 15.29 18.61 17.98
N GLN A 242 16.60 18.83 18.11
CA GLN A 242 17.42 18.13 19.10
C GLN A 242 17.00 18.43 20.54
N GLU A 243 16.41 19.60 20.82
CA GLU A 243 15.91 19.95 22.14
C GLU A 243 14.69 19.11 22.51
N ALA A 244 13.76 18.92 21.55
CA ALA A 244 12.60 18.03 21.73
C ALA A 244 13.03 16.57 21.96
N VAL A 245 14.04 16.10 21.23
CA VAL A 245 14.61 14.74 21.43
C VAL A 245 15.19 14.62 22.84
N ASN A 246 15.99 15.57 23.28
CA ASN A 246 16.60 15.56 24.62
C ASN A 246 15.57 15.60 25.73
N LYS A 247 14.52 16.42 25.59
CA LYS A 247 13.38 16.45 26.54
C LYS A 247 12.68 15.09 26.63
N GLN A 248 12.48 14.44 25.50
CA GLN A 248 11.86 13.12 25.49
C GLN A 248 12.73 12.05 26.15
N LEU A 249 14.05 12.08 25.92
CA LEU A 249 15.00 11.17 26.56
C LEU A 249 15.04 11.38 28.08
N THR A 250 15.05 12.63 28.55
CA THR A 250 14.99 12.95 29.98
C THR A 250 13.72 12.39 30.62
N ARG A 251 12.54 12.66 30.03
CA ARG A 251 11.27 12.12 30.53
C ARG A 251 11.23 10.60 30.56
N LEU A 252 11.83 9.95 29.57
CA LEU A 252 11.91 8.49 29.52
C LEU A 252 12.82 7.94 30.63
N GLY A 253 13.94 8.63 30.92
CA GLY A 253 14.82 8.31 32.06
C GLY A 253 14.09 8.39 33.39
N GLU A 254 13.44 9.53 33.67
CA GLU A 254 12.64 9.74 34.89
C GLU A 254 11.52 8.67 35.04
N PHE A 255 10.92 8.23 33.94
CA PHE A 255 9.88 7.20 33.96
C PHE A 255 10.44 5.79 34.25
N ARG A 256 11.64 5.49 33.75
CA ARG A 256 12.27 4.17 33.91
C ARG A 256 12.91 3.96 35.29
N ASP A 257 13.47 5.02 35.85
CA ASP A 257 14.13 5.04 37.16
C ASP A 257 13.40 6.05 38.07
N PRO A 258 12.16 5.81 38.50
CA PRO A 258 11.52 6.62 39.51
C PRO A 258 12.25 6.40 40.83
N GLU A 259 12.77 7.47 41.45
CA GLU A 259 13.36 7.46 42.79
C GLU A 259 12.39 6.89 43.84
#